data_79df3482c03917b0a1969360b5178e5d
#
_entry.id   79df3482c03917b0a1969360b5178e5d
#
_cell.length_a   1.000
_cell.length_b   1.000
_cell.length_c   1.000
_cell.angle_alpha   90.00
_cell.angle_beta   90.00
_cell.angle_gamma   90.00
#
_symmetry.space_group_name_H-M   'P 1'
#
loop_
_entity.id
_entity.type
_entity.pdbx_description
1 polymer ?
#
loop_
_entity_poly.entity_id
_entity_poly.type
_entity_poly.pdbx_seq_one_letter_code
_entity_poly.pdbx_strand_id
1 'polypeptide(L)'
;MTSTDQVLPDVPTLTIGILGGSGPQGGGLGLRFAAAGHLVLIGSRSTERGQEAAAKLAGPGRRIEGADNATVAQRADVVIVAVPWDGHRETLEALREPLAGKIVIDCVNPMGFGPGGAFALPVPEGSAAQQAAAVLPDSTVVGAFHHVSAVLLADEAVAKIDTDILVLGDDRAATDLVAALAERIPGMRGIYAGKLRNAGQVEALTANLISINRRYKAHAGLRITDV
;
A
#
# COMPACT_ATOMS: atom_id res chain seq x y z
N MET A 1 -22.69 -22.84 -7.49
CA MET A 1 -21.32 -22.77 -8.06
C MET A 1 -20.39 -22.84 -6.86
N THR A 2 -19.56 -23.87 -6.76
CA THR A 2 -18.62 -24.05 -5.65
C THR A 2 -17.61 -22.91 -5.70
N SER A 3 -17.54 -22.11 -4.62
CA SER A 3 -16.41 -21.18 -4.37
C SER A 3 -15.12 -21.96 -4.61
N THR A 4 -14.38 -21.59 -5.64
CA THR A 4 -13.00 -22.06 -5.78
C THR A 4 -12.23 -21.26 -4.75
N ASP A 5 -12.01 -21.84 -3.56
CA ASP A 5 -11.08 -21.26 -2.58
C ASP A 5 -9.77 -21.00 -3.32
N GLN A 6 -9.48 -19.74 -3.58
CA GLN A 6 -8.21 -19.35 -4.18
C GLN A 6 -7.14 -19.63 -3.13
N VAL A 7 -6.38 -20.70 -3.32
CA VAL A 7 -5.24 -21.01 -2.45
C VAL A 7 -4.16 -19.96 -2.74
N LEU A 8 -4.03 -18.99 -1.86
CA LEU A 8 -2.96 -18.01 -1.93
C LEU A 8 -1.61 -18.66 -1.57
N PRO A 9 -0.49 -18.14 -2.11
CA PRO A 9 0.83 -18.65 -1.78
C PRO A 9 1.16 -18.42 -0.30
N ASP A 10 1.95 -19.30 0.29
CA ASP A 10 2.57 -19.02 1.58
C ASP A 10 3.56 -17.87 1.42
N VAL A 11 3.45 -16.88 2.30
CA VAL A 11 4.32 -15.70 2.28
C VAL A 11 5.45 -15.91 3.26
N PRO A 12 6.70 -16.10 2.79
CA PRO A 12 7.86 -16.18 3.66
C PRO A 12 8.07 -14.85 4.39
N THR A 13 8.97 -14.83 5.36
CA THR A 13 9.41 -13.56 5.95
C THR A 13 10.13 -12.73 4.88
N LEU A 14 9.57 -11.57 4.55
CA LEU A 14 10.10 -10.66 3.54
C LEU A 14 10.73 -9.43 4.20
N THR A 15 11.59 -8.76 3.44
CA THR A 15 12.00 -7.38 3.68
C THR A 15 11.07 -6.46 2.90
N ILE A 16 10.19 -5.73 3.58
CA ILE A 16 9.19 -4.84 2.98
C ILE A 16 9.70 -3.41 3.08
N GLY A 17 10.00 -2.80 1.94
CA GLY A 17 10.36 -1.39 1.85
C GLY A 17 9.11 -0.51 1.72
N ILE A 18 9.05 0.61 2.43
CA ILE A 18 7.94 1.55 2.35
C ILE A 18 8.46 2.94 2.00
N LEU A 19 8.30 3.35 0.75
CA LEU A 19 8.62 4.71 0.29
C LEU A 19 7.58 5.68 0.82
N GLY A 20 8.02 6.76 1.44
CA GLY A 20 7.11 7.68 2.13
C GLY A 20 6.56 7.12 3.45
N GLY A 21 7.24 6.15 4.04
CA GLY A 21 6.83 5.47 5.28
C GLY A 21 6.75 6.35 6.53
N SER A 22 7.18 7.60 6.46
CA SER A 22 6.98 8.60 7.52
C SER A 22 5.55 9.18 7.57
N GLY A 23 4.73 8.94 6.55
CA GLY A 23 3.32 9.35 6.51
C GLY A 23 2.40 8.36 7.24
N PRO A 24 1.13 8.76 7.53
CA PRO A 24 0.18 7.93 8.29
C PRO A 24 -0.09 6.57 7.64
N GLN A 25 -0.29 6.54 6.31
CA GLN A 25 -0.58 5.31 5.57
C GLN A 25 0.64 4.37 5.57
N GLY A 26 1.80 4.88 5.15
CA GLY A 26 3.02 4.08 5.09
C GLY A 26 3.50 3.61 6.46
N GLY A 27 3.47 4.49 7.46
CA GLY A 27 3.82 4.14 8.84
C GLY A 27 2.88 3.10 9.42
N GLY A 28 1.57 3.24 9.18
CA GLY A 28 0.58 2.27 9.63
C GLY A 28 0.75 0.89 8.99
N LEU A 29 0.98 0.81 7.68
CA LEU A 29 1.31 -0.45 7.00
C LEU A 29 2.60 -1.06 7.55
N GLY A 30 3.64 -0.23 7.76
CA GLY A 30 4.91 -0.67 8.34
C GLY A 30 4.74 -1.28 9.72
N LEU A 31 3.93 -0.65 10.57
CA LEU A 31 3.61 -1.17 11.90
C LEU A 31 2.97 -2.57 11.82
N ARG A 32 1.97 -2.74 10.95
CA ARG A 32 1.24 -4.00 10.80
C ARG A 32 2.10 -5.12 10.21
N PHE A 33 2.89 -4.84 9.19
CA PHE A 33 3.77 -5.85 8.61
C PHE A 33 4.92 -6.24 9.55
N ALA A 34 5.47 -5.30 10.32
CA ALA A 34 6.44 -5.62 11.35
C ALA A 34 5.84 -6.48 12.48
N ALA A 35 4.60 -6.21 12.90
CA ALA A 35 3.88 -7.05 13.86
C ALA A 35 3.58 -8.45 13.29
N ALA A 36 3.42 -8.59 11.97
CA ALA A 36 3.29 -9.87 11.27
C ALA A 36 4.63 -10.62 11.08
N GLY A 37 5.76 -10.07 11.58
CA GLY A 37 7.07 -10.73 11.58
C GLY A 37 7.99 -10.39 10.40
N HIS A 38 7.59 -9.50 9.50
CA HIS A 38 8.44 -9.04 8.39
C HIS A 38 9.53 -8.05 8.87
N LEU A 39 10.64 -7.98 8.16
CA LEU A 39 11.56 -6.84 8.29
C LEU A 39 10.99 -5.67 7.49
N VAL A 40 10.77 -4.54 8.15
CA VAL A 40 10.23 -3.34 7.51
C VAL A 40 11.31 -2.27 7.42
N LEU A 41 11.49 -1.72 6.21
CA LEU A 41 12.39 -0.61 5.94
C LEU A 41 11.56 0.65 5.66
N ILE A 42 11.67 1.65 6.54
CA ILE A 42 10.95 2.93 6.40
C ILE A 42 11.79 3.89 5.58
N GLY A 43 11.32 4.19 4.39
CA GLY A 43 11.95 5.11 3.46
C GLY A 43 11.48 6.55 3.65
N SER A 44 12.42 7.47 3.52
CA SER A 44 12.16 8.91 3.50
C SER A 44 13.12 9.62 2.53
N ARG A 45 12.99 10.95 2.39
CA ARG A 45 13.87 11.78 1.55
C ARG A 45 15.31 11.85 2.05
N SER A 46 15.55 11.56 3.32
CA SER A 46 16.88 11.41 3.88
C SER A 46 16.92 10.27 4.88
N THR A 47 18.10 9.73 5.12
CA THR A 47 18.37 8.63 6.06
C THR A 47 17.93 9.01 7.48
N GLU A 48 18.25 10.23 7.94
CA GLU A 48 17.92 10.71 9.28
C GLU A 48 16.39 10.71 9.50
N ARG A 49 15.61 11.22 8.53
CA ARG A 49 14.14 11.22 8.60
C ARG A 49 13.56 9.81 8.56
N GLY A 50 14.17 8.91 7.78
CA GLY A 50 13.81 7.50 7.75
C GLY A 50 14.01 6.85 9.12
N GLN A 51 15.17 7.07 9.74
CA GLN A 51 15.51 6.57 11.07
C GLN A 51 14.60 7.13 12.17
N GLU A 52 14.32 8.43 12.15
CA GLU A 52 13.36 9.05 13.08
C GLU A 52 11.95 8.46 12.95
N ALA A 53 11.50 8.21 11.71
CA ALA A 53 10.20 7.59 11.47
C ALA A 53 10.17 6.14 11.95
N ALA A 54 11.22 5.36 11.68
CA ALA A 54 11.36 3.98 12.14
C ALA A 54 11.39 3.89 13.68
N ALA A 55 12.09 4.80 14.35
CA ALA A 55 12.17 4.86 15.80
C ALA A 55 10.79 5.08 16.46
N LYS A 56 9.88 5.84 15.82
CA LYS A 56 8.52 6.05 16.31
C LYS A 56 7.63 4.80 16.21
N LEU A 57 7.99 3.87 15.34
CA LEU A 57 7.26 2.62 15.11
C LEU A 57 7.90 1.44 15.86
N ALA A 58 9.06 1.66 16.47
CA ALA A 58 9.79 0.63 17.21
C ALA A 58 8.95 0.08 18.36
N GLY A 59 9.11 -1.20 18.63
CA GLY A 59 8.40 -1.90 19.73
C GLY A 59 8.89 -3.32 19.89
N PRO A 60 8.49 -3.99 20.98
CA PRO A 60 8.92 -5.36 21.26
C PRO A 60 8.61 -6.31 20.09
N GLY A 61 9.62 -7.07 19.67
CA GLY A 61 9.48 -8.07 18.60
C GLY A 61 9.38 -7.53 17.17
N ARG A 62 9.39 -6.21 16.97
CA ARG A 62 9.32 -5.58 15.64
C ARG A 62 10.70 -5.36 15.06
N ARG A 63 10.86 -5.71 13.80
CA ARG A 63 12.08 -5.50 13.02
C ARG A 63 11.82 -4.34 12.06
N ILE A 64 12.15 -3.11 12.50
CA ILE A 64 11.93 -1.89 11.72
C ILE A 64 13.24 -1.10 11.65
N GLU A 65 13.67 -0.76 10.44
CA GLU A 65 14.83 0.07 10.16
C GLU A 65 14.42 1.27 9.31
N GLY A 66 15.18 2.35 9.38
CA GLY A 66 14.93 3.55 8.58
C GLY A 66 16.13 3.92 7.73
N ALA A 67 15.88 4.36 6.49
CA ALA A 67 16.91 4.85 5.57
C ALA A 67 16.31 5.86 4.57
N ASP A 68 17.13 6.35 3.65
CA ASP A 68 16.63 7.05 2.47
C ASP A 68 15.90 6.09 1.50
N ASN A 69 15.07 6.67 0.63
CA ASN A 69 14.23 5.87 -0.28
C ASN A 69 15.05 4.97 -1.23
N ALA A 70 16.22 5.40 -1.68
CA ALA A 70 17.04 4.61 -2.60
C ALA A 70 17.63 3.37 -1.90
N THR A 71 18.14 3.53 -0.69
CA THR A 71 18.62 2.43 0.16
C THR A 71 17.50 1.45 0.46
N VAL A 72 16.29 1.95 0.78
CA VAL A 72 15.12 1.10 1.04
C VAL A 72 14.74 0.32 -0.22
N ALA A 73 14.64 0.98 -1.38
CA ALA A 73 14.30 0.34 -2.64
C ALA A 73 15.30 -0.77 -3.02
N GLN A 74 16.59 -0.56 -2.80
CA GLN A 74 17.63 -1.56 -3.08
C GLN A 74 17.51 -2.80 -2.19
N ARG A 75 17.27 -2.62 -0.89
CA ARG A 75 17.33 -3.68 0.13
C ARG A 75 16.05 -4.50 0.24
N ALA A 76 14.91 -3.96 -0.19
CA ALA A 76 13.62 -4.60 -0.05
C ALA A 76 13.39 -5.71 -1.08
N ASP A 77 12.68 -6.76 -0.68
CA ASP A 77 12.14 -7.80 -1.57
C ASP A 77 10.89 -7.29 -2.30
N VAL A 78 10.02 -6.55 -1.59
CA VAL A 78 8.80 -5.92 -2.09
C VAL A 78 8.77 -4.48 -1.62
N VAL A 79 8.32 -3.56 -2.48
CA VAL A 79 8.29 -2.13 -2.15
C VAL A 79 6.86 -1.60 -2.20
N ILE A 80 6.44 -0.92 -1.13
CA ILE A 80 5.15 -0.21 -1.04
C ILE A 80 5.41 1.29 -1.27
N VAL A 81 4.66 1.87 -2.20
CA VAL A 81 4.68 3.31 -2.52
C VAL A 81 3.54 3.99 -1.78
N ALA A 82 3.89 4.80 -0.76
CA ALA A 82 2.95 5.55 0.08
C ALA A 82 3.33 7.03 0.15
N VAL A 83 3.87 7.57 -0.93
CA VAL A 83 4.26 8.97 -1.05
C VAL A 83 3.03 9.86 -1.37
N PRO A 84 3.09 11.18 -1.10
CA PRO A 84 2.07 12.10 -1.57
C PRO A 84 1.97 12.10 -3.10
N TRP A 85 0.74 12.27 -3.62
CA TRP A 85 0.49 12.29 -5.08
C TRP A 85 1.37 13.31 -5.83
N ASP A 86 1.51 14.52 -5.31
CA ASP A 86 2.30 15.59 -5.94
C ASP A 86 3.79 15.24 -6.18
N GLY A 87 4.33 14.29 -5.41
CA GLY A 87 5.72 13.81 -5.58
C GLY A 87 5.82 12.38 -6.12
N HIS A 88 4.71 11.76 -6.52
CA HIS A 88 4.66 10.35 -6.91
C HIS A 88 5.55 10.05 -8.11
N ARG A 89 5.32 10.69 -9.25
CA ARG A 89 6.09 10.49 -10.48
C ARG A 89 7.59 10.75 -10.27
N GLU A 90 7.93 11.92 -9.70
CA GLU A 90 9.33 12.32 -9.49
C GLU A 90 10.07 11.32 -8.58
N THR A 91 9.42 10.87 -7.51
CA THR A 91 10.00 9.86 -6.60
C THR A 91 10.28 8.55 -7.35
N LEU A 92 9.34 8.07 -8.16
CA LEU A 92 9.51 6.82 -8.90
C LEU A 92 10.55 6.93 -10.01
N GLU A 93 10.61 8.06 -10.73
CA GLU A 93 11.64 8.32 -11.74
C GLU A 93 13.06 8.27 -11.15
N ALA A 94 13.24 8.86 -9.98
CA ALA A 94 14.52 8.84 -9.26
C ALA A 94 14.91 7.44 -8.73
N LEU A 95 13.95 6.53 -8.61
CA LEU A 95 14.15 5.19 -8.06
C LEU A 95 14.00 4.07 -9.11
N ARG A 96 13.95 4.40 -10.41
CA ARG A 96 13.73 3.42 -11.48
C ARG A 96 14.74 2.26 -11.43
N GLU A 97 16.01 2.57 -11.29
CA GLU A 97 17.08 1.56 -11.24
C GLU A 97 17.00 0.65 -10.00
N PRO A 98 16.92 1.17 -8.74
CA PRO A 98 16.82 0.32 -7.57
C PRO A 98 15.50 -0.47 -7.47
N LEU A 99 14.44 -0.08 -8.20
CA LEU A 99 13.17 -0.80 -8.24
C LEU A 99 13.09 -1.84 -9.37
N ALA A 100 14.04 -1.87 -10.29
CA ALA A 100 14.04 -2.84 -11.40
C ALA A 100 13.99 -4.28 -10.90
N GLY A 101 13.14 -5.11 -11.52
CA GLY A 101 12.91 -6.51 -11.18
C GLY A 101 12.09 -6.76 -9.91
N LYS A 102 11.61 -5.71 -9.23
CA LYS A 102 10.86 -5.84 -7.98
C LYS A 102 9.34 -5.78 -8.19
N ILE A 103 8.60 -6.34 -7.25
CA ILE A 103 7.18 -6.09 -7.09
C ILE A 103 7.03 -4.76 -6.35
N VAL A 104 6.32 -3.82 -6.99
CA VAL A 104 6.04 -2.49 -6.46
C VAL A 104 4.54 -2.38 -6.21
N ILE A 105 4.15 -2.24 -4.95
CA ILE A 105 2.77 -2.08 -4.51
C ILE A 105 2.47 -0.59 -4.43
N ASP A 106 1.63 -0.09 -5.32
CA ASP A 106 1.19 1.30 -5.28
C ASP A 106 -0.09 1.42 -4.45
N CYS A 107 -0.09 2.29 -3.44
CA CYS A 107 -1.25 2.59 -2.60
C CYS A 107 -1.64 4.07 -2.64
N VAL A 108 -1.12 4.82 -3.60
CA VAL A 108 -1.34 6.26 -3.74
C VAL A 108 -2.72 6.54 -4.33
N ASN A 109 -3.39 7.54 -3.78
CA ASN A 109 -4.68 8.01 -4.26
C ASN A 109 -4.53 9.45 -4.79
N PRO A 110 -4.68 9.69 -6.09
CA PRO A 110 -4.76 11.03 -6.66
C PRO A 110 -6.05 11.73 -6.21
N MET A 111 -5.96 12.52 -5.15
CA MET A 111 -7.14 13.18 -4.56
C MET A 111 -6.92 14.66 -4.34
N GLY A 112 -7.97 15.42 -4.63
CA GLY A 112 -8.11 16.82 -4.24
C GLY A 112 -9.09 16.98 -3.06
N PHE A 113 -8.96 18.07 -2.35
CA PHE A 113 -9.83 18.45 -1.24
C PHE A 113 -10.37 19.86 -1.45
N GLY A 114 -11.68 20.02 -1.29
CA GLY A 114 -12.36 21.30 -1.47
C GLY A 114 -13.52 21.48 -0.49
N PRO A 115 -14.31 22.55 -0.63
CA PRO A 115 -15.48 22.79 0.24
C PRO A 115 -16.50 21.65 0.23
N GLY A 116 -16.60 20.89 -0.91
CA GLY A 116 -17.46 19.71 -1.03
C GLY A 116 -16.88 18.42 -0.45
N GLY A 117 -15.64 18.42 0.03
CA GLY A 117 -14.94 17.22 0.54
C GLY A 117 -13.85 16.72 -0.40
N ALA A 118 -13.51 15.44 -0.26
CA ALA A 118 -12.53 14.77 -1.11
C ALA A 118 -13.12 14.45 -2.49
N PHE A 119 -12.30 14.53 -3.53
CA PHE A 119 -12.65 14.15 -4.90
C PHE A 119 -11.44 13.57 -5.64
N ALA A 120 -11.68 12.69 -6.61
CA ALA A 120 -10.62 12.12 -7.44
C ALA A 120 -10.07 13.18 -8.41
N LEU A 121 -8.76 13.20 -8.56
CA LEU A 121 -8.07 13.99 -9.59
C LEU A 121 -7.89 13.17 -10.87
N PRO A 122 -7.96 13.79 -12.04
CA PRO A 122 -7.64 13.13 -13.30
C PRO A 122 -6.15 12.79 -13.37
N VAL A 123 -5.84 11.59 -13.84
CA VAL A 123 -4.47 11.12 -14.08
C VAL A 123 -4.33 10.81 -15.57
N PRO A 124 -3.36 11.39 -16.29
CA PRO A 124 -3.19 11.15 -17.74
C PRO A 124 -3.02 9.67 -18.09
N GLU A 125 -2.33 8.91 -17.26
CA GLU A 125 -2.12 7.47 -17.44
C GLU A 125 -3.33 6.62 -17.01
N GLY A 126 -4.34 7.23 -16.40
CA GLY A 126 -5.56 6.60 -15.92
C GLY A 126 -5.62 6.41 -14.39
N SER A 127 -4.47 6.25 -13.73
CA SER A 127 -4.38 6.06 -12.27
C SER A 127 -2.94 6.25 -11.76
N ALA A 128 -2.76 6.36 -10.45
CA ALA A 128 -1.41 6.40 -9.85
C ALA A 128 -0.66 5.10 -10.13
N ALA A 129 -1.29 3.95 -9.96
CA ALA A 129 -0.67 2.66 -10.25
C ALA A 129 -0.31 2.49 -11.74
N GLN A 130 -1.12 3.01 -12.68
CA GLN A 130 -0.77 3.04 -14.11
C GLN A 130 0.37 4.01 -14.40
N GLN A 131 0.43 5.16 -13.73
CA GLN A 131 1.57 6.07 -13.81
C GLN A 131 2.84 5.39 -13.28
N ALA A 132 2.75 4.67 -12.15
CA ALA A 132 3.87 3.89 -11.63
C ALA A 132 4.37 2.86 -12.66
N ALA A 133 3.47 2.10 -13.28
CA ALA A 133 3.84 1.12 -14.31
C ALA A 133 4.49 1.77 -15.55
N ALA A 134 4.02 2.94 -15.96
CA ALA A 134 4.62 3.69 -17.09
C ALA A 134 6.03 4.22 -16.75
N VAL A 135 6.26 4.61 -15.50
CA VAL A 135 7.56 5.11 -15.02
C VAL A 135 8.55 3.98 -14.75
N LEU A 136 8.07 2.81 -14.31
CA LEU A 136 8.86 1.66 -13.88
C LEU A 136 8.68 0.44 -14.80
N PRO A 137 9.11 0.51 -16.08
CA PRO A 137 8.85 -0.56 -17.06
C PRO A 137 9.51 -1.90 -16.70
N ASP A 138 10.56 -1.87 -15.88
CA ASP A 138 11.29 -3.06 -15.43
C ASP A 138 10.80 -3.59 -14.06
N SER A 139 9.73 -3.04 -13.49
CA SER A 139 9.12 -3.49 -12.24
C SER A 139 7.74 -4.10 -12.50
N THR A 140 7.31 -4.98 -11.61
CA THR A 140 5.93 -5.49 -11.63
C THR A 140 5.06 -4.68 -10.69
N VAL A 141 4.19 -3.81 -11.23
CA VAL A 141 3.35 -2.92 -10.43
C VAL A 141 2.01 -3.58 -10.10
N VAL A 142 1.63 -3.49 -8.82
CA VAL A 142 0.35 -3.96 -8.28
C VAL A 142 -0.30 -2.80 -7.50
N GLY A 143 -1.55 -2.48 -7.80
CA GLY A 143 -2.34 -1.53 -7.02
C GLY A 143 -3.02 -2.23 -5.84
N ALA A 144 -2.78 -1.78 -4.61
CA ALA A 144 -3.41 -2.33 -3.41
C ALA A 144 -3.36 -1.36 -2.22
N PHE A 145 -4.13 -1.64 -1.16
CA PHE A 145 -4.18 -0.86 0.10
C PHE A 145 -4.66 0.60 -0.04
N HIS A 146 -5.28 0.98 -1.13
CA HIS A 146 -5.75 2.34 -1.41
C HIS A 146 -6.79 2.85 -0.41
N HIS A 147 -7.66 1.96 0.06
CA HIS A 147 -8.88 2.31 0.80
C HIS A 147 -8.88 1.88 2.28
N VAL A 148 -7.78 1.31 2.77
CA VAL A 148 -7.68 0.98 4.20
C VAL A 148 -7.42 2.23 5.04
N SER A 149 -8.11 2.35 6.18
CA SER A 149 -7.98 3.51 7.07
C SER A 149 -6.59 3.56 7.72
N ALA A 150 -5.83 4.62 7.43
CA ALA A 150 -4.55 4.88 8.09
C ALA A 150 -4.67 5.00 9.62
N VAL A 151 -5.81 5.47 10.12
CA VAL A 151 -6.10 5.56 11.56
C VAL A 151 -6.15 4.16 12.18
N LEU A 152 -6.90 3.23 11.56
CA LEU A 152 -6.97 1.85 12.04
C LEU A 152 -5.64 1.11 11.91
N LEU A 153 -4.86 1.39 10.85
CA LEU A 153 -3.53 0.82 10.69
C LEU A 153 -2.59 1.24 11.81
N ALA A 154 -2.61 2.51 12.22
CA ALA A 154 -1.72 3.08 13.22
C ALA A 154 -2.15 2.78 14.67
N ASP A 155 -3.41 2.43 14.89
CA ASP A 155 -3.94 2.18 16.25
C ASP A 155 -3.61 0.74 16.70
N GLU A 156 -2.65 0.60 17.57
CA GLU A 156 -2.23 -0.70 18.12
C GLU A 156 -3.29 -1.40 18.98
N ALA A 157 -4.27 -0.65 19.50
CA ALA A 157 -5.39 -1.24 20.25
C ALA A 157 -6.37 -1.98 19.32
N VAL A 158 -6.33 -1.67 18.00
CA VAL A 158 -7.13 -2.37 16.99
C VAL A 158 -6.42 -3.65 16.58
N ALA A 159 -6.79 -4.76 17.21
CA ALA A 159 -6.18 -6.06 16.95
C ALA A 159 -6.55 -6.62 15.55
N LYS A 160 -7.71 -6.25 15.00
CA LYS A 160 -8.25 -6.78 13.74
C LYS A 160 -8.87 -5.65 12.92
N ILE A 161 -8.49 -5.55 11.64
CA ILE A 161 -9.07 -4.58 10.69
C ILE A 161 -9.96 -5.34 9.71
N ASP A 162 -11.26 -5.22 9.89
CA ASP A 162 -12.26 -5.96 9.12
C ASP A 162 -12.51 -5.28 7.76
N THR A 163 -11.71 -5.62 6.77
CA THR A 163 -11.82 -5.07 5.40
C THR A 163 -11.20 -6.02 4.37
N ASP A 164 -11.71 -5.98 3.15
CA ASP A 164 -11.06 -6.59 1.99
C ASP A 164 -10.12 -5.59 1.33
N ILE A 165 -8.98 -6.05 0.87
CA ILE A 165 -8.02 -5.27 0.10
C ILE A 165 -8.17 -5.64 -1.36
N LEU A 166 -8.63 -4.69 -2.17
CA LEU A 166 -8.75 -4.85 -3.61
C LEU A 166 -7.35 -4.80 -4.23
N VAL A 167 -6.95 -5.89 -4.88
CA VAL A 167 -5.64 -6.08 -5.49
C VAL A 167 -5.79 -6.07 -7.01
N LEU A 168 -5.04 -5.20 -7.68
CA LEU A 168 -5.11 -5.01 -9.13
C LEU A 168 -3.72 -5.12 -9.75
N GLY A 169 -3.61 -5.88 -10.82
CA GLY A 169 -2.33 -6.06 -11.51
C GLY A 169 -2.45 -6.97 -12.73
N ASP A 170 -1.42 -6.94 -13.56
CA ASP A 170 -1.39 -7.71 -14.80
C ASP A 170 -0.65 -9.04 -14.65
N ASP A 171 0.25 -9.14 -13.67
CA ASP A 171 0.96 -10.37 -13.31
C ASP A 171 0.22 -11.10 -12.19
N ARG A 172 -0.14 -12.36 -12.45
CA ARG A 172 -0.92 -13.17 -11.51
C ARG A 172 -0.12 -13.52 -10.26
N ALA A 173 1.14 -13.89 -10.40
CA ALA A 173 1.96 -14.31 -9.27
C ALA A 173 2.17 -13.12 -8.31
N ALA A 174 2.39 -11.92 -8.85
CA ALA A 174 2.51 -10.70 -8.06
C ALA A 174 1.19 -10.33 -7.34
N THR A 175 0.04 -10.44 -8.03
CA THR A 175 -1.26 -10.16 -7.39
C THR A 175 -1.60 -11.19 -6.32
N ASP A 176 -1.30 -12.46 -6.53
CA ASP A 176 -1.52 -13.52 -5.54
C ASP A 176 -0.62 -13.31 -4.31
N LEU A 177 0.65 -12.92 -4.50
CA LEU A 177 1.56 -12.57 -3.41
C LEU A 177 1.05 -11.37 -2.60
N VAL A 178 0.58 -10.31 -3.28
CA VAL A 178 0.08 -9.10 -2.60
C VAL A 178 -1.23 -9.39 -1.86
N ALA A 179 -2.10 -10.23 -2.42
CA ALA A 179 -3.30 -10.71 -1.73
C ALA A 179 -2.94 -11.49 -0.45
N ALA A 180 -1.98 -12.41 -0.54
CA ALA A 180 -1.48 -13.16 0.62
C ALA A 180 -0.79 -12.27 1.66
N LEU A 181 -0.07 -11.22 1.23
CA LEU A 181 0.48 -10.20 2.13
C LEU A 181 -0.62 -9.43 2.88
N ALA A 182 -1.72 -9.10 2.23
CA ALA A 182 -2.85 -8.42 2.90
C ALA A 182 -3.39 -9.28 4.05
N GLU A 183 -3.46 -10.60 3.88
CA GLU A 183 -3.95 -11.54 4.90
C GLU A 183 -3.01 -11.69 6.11
N ARG A 184 -1.74 -11.23 6.00
CA ARG A 184 -0.84 -11.15 7.15
C ARG A 184 -1.28 -10.10 8.18
N ILE A 185 -2.16 -9.19 7.81
CA ILE A 185 -2.78 -8.22 8.72
C ILE A 185 -4.13 -8.79 9.18
N PRO A 186 -4.30 -9.10 10.48
CA PRO A 186 -5.49 -9.78 10.97
C PRO A 186 -6.80 -9.07 10.56
N GLY A 187 -7.70 -9.82 9.94
CA GLY A 187 -9.01 -9.37 9.50
C GLY A 187 -9.08 -8.87 8.06
N MET A 188 -7.94 -8.65 7.42
CA MET A 188 -7.93 -8.33 6.00
C MET A 188 -8.01 -9.59 5.14
N ARG A 189 -8.64 -9.48 3.97
CA ARG A 189 -8.58 -10.47 2.89
C ARG A 189 -8.08 -9.76 1.64
N GLY A 190 -7.16 -10.38 0.90
CA GLY A 190 -6.73 -9.89 -0.40
C GLY A 190 -7.67 -10.42 -1.49
N ILE A 191 -8.34 -9.54 -2.22
CA ILE A 191 -9.30 -9.89 -3.28
C ILE A 191 -8.78 -9.36 -4.62
N TYR A 192 -8.53 -10.26 -5.58
CA TYR A 192 -8.19 -9.84 -6.93
C TYR A 192 -9.35 -9.07 -7.57
N ALA A 193 -9.12 -7.80 -7.90
CA ALA A 193 -10.14 -6.88 -8.40
C ALA A 193 -9.96 -6.52 -9.89
N GLY A 194 -9.07 -7.22 -10.57
CA GLY A 194 -8.89 -7.07 -12.02
C GLY A 194 -7.51 -6.56 -12.42
N LYS A 195 -7.38 -6.24 -13.71
CA LYS A 195 -6.15 -5.73 -14.30
C LYS A 195 -5.81 -4.32 -13.80
N LEU A 196 -4.54 -3.95 -13.90
CA LEU A 196 -4.02 -2.64 -13.45
C LEU A 196 -4.78 -1.45 -14.06
N ARG A 197 -5.29 -1.58 -15.29
CA ARG A 197 -6.13 -0.55 -15.96
C ARG A 197 -7.40 -0.18 -15.18
N ASN A 198 -7.81 -0.98 -14.20
CA ASN A 198 -8.96 -0.70 -13.36
C ASN A 198 -8.59 0.00 -12.03
N ALA A 199 -7.30 0.26 -11.78
CA ALA A 199 -6.84 0.82 -10.51
C ALA A 199 -7.47 2.19 -10.20
N GLY A 200 -7.66 3.04 -11.21
CA GLY A 200 -8.28 4.35 -11.01
C GLY A 200 -9.67 4.33 -10.40
N GLN A 201 -10.43 3.25 -10.60
CA GLN A 201 -11.76 3.09 -9.97
C GLN A 201 -11.63 2.87 -8.46
N VAL A 202 -10.64 2.09 -8.03
CA VAL A 202 -10.39 1.80 -6.61
C VAL A 202 -9.73 2.99 -5.91
N GLU A 203 -8.80 3.66 -6.58
CA GLU A 203 -8.20 4.90 -6.10
C GLU A 203 -9.28 5.97 -5.87
N ALA A 204 -10.16 6.19 -6.84
CA ALA A 204 -11.25 7.17 -6.76
C ALA A 204 -12.29 6.82 -5.67
N LEU A 205 -12.57 5.54 -5.44
CA LEU A 205 -13.51 5.07 -4.41
C LEU A 205 -13.12 5.58 -3.01
N THR A 206 -11.83 5.84 -2.77
CA THR A 206 -11.36 6.36 -1.48
C THR A 206 -12.00 7.70 -1.13
N ALA A 207 -12.30 8.56 -2.11
CA ALA A 207 -13.03 9.80 -1.88
C ALA A 207 -14.45 9.55 -1.32
N ASN A 208 -15.12 8.48 -1.77
CA ASN A 208 -16.42 8.08 -1.26
C ASN A 208 -16.33 7.57 0.18
N LEU A 209 -15.30 6.76 0.50
CA LEU A 209 -15.09 6.26 1.85
C LEU A 209 -14.77 7.40 2.84
N ILE A 210 -13.99 8.40 2.42
CA ILE A 210 -13.75 9.62 3.23
C ILE A 210 -15.08 10.34 3.51
N SER A 211 -15.96 10.45 2.53
CA SER A 211 -17.28 11.07 2.69
C SER A 211 -18.19 10.26 3.64
N ILE A 212 -18.17 8.94 3.53
CA ILE A 212 -18.85 8.02 4.44
C ILE A 212 -18.31 8.19 5.86
N ASN A 213 -16.99 8.15 6.04
CA ASN A 213 -16.33 8.31 7.34
C ASN A 213 -16.71 9.63 8.01
N ARG A 214 -16.73 10.72 7.24
CA ARG A 214 -17.15 12.03 7.74
C ARG A 214 -18.62 12.04 8.17
N ARG A 215 -19.50 11.43 7.38
CA ARG A 215 -20.96 11.44 7.63
C ARG A 215 -21.32 10.57 8.83
N TYR A 216 -20.74 9.39 8.92
CA TYR A 216 -21.12 8.39 9.91
C TYR A 216 -20.15 8.32 11.10
N LYS A 217 -19.09 9.15 11.13
CA LYS A 217 -18.03 9.15 12.15
C LYS A 217 -17.43 7.75 12.32
N ALA A 218 -17.09 7.12 11.22
CA ALA A 218 -16.63 5.74 11.13
C ALA A 218 -15.25 5.66 10.46
N HIS A 219 -14.69 4.46 10.44
CA HIS A 219 -13.54 4.06 9.63
C HIS A 219 -13.99 2.93 8.69
N ALA A 220 -14.80 3.30 7.70
CA ALA A 220 -15.41 2.34 6.79
C ALA A 220 -14.36 1.60 5.97
N GLY A 221 -14.53 0.29 5.85
CA GLY A 221 -13.82 -0.60 4.95
C GLY A 221 -14.74 -1.11 3.85
N LEU A 222 -14.24 -2.07 3.08
CA LEU A 222 -14.98 -2.79 2.06
C LEU A 222 -15.15 -4.25 2.45
N ARG A 223 -16.26 -4.86 2.07
CA ARG A 223 -16.44 -6.30 2.07
C ARG A 223 -17.07 -6.72 0.75
N ILE A 224 -16.41 -7.64 0.06
CA ILE A 224 -16.93 -8.28 -1.13
C ILE A 224 -17.65 -9.55 -0.67
N THR A 225 -18.92 -9.64 -0.99
CA THR A 225 -19.75 -10.78 -0.63
C THR A 225 -19.65 -11.88 -1.68
N ASP A 226 -19.87 -13.12 -1.27
CA ASP A 226 -19.92 -14.29 -2.16
C ASP A 226 -18.58 -14.65 -2.84
N VAL A 227 -17.45 -14.36 -2.14
CA VAL A 227 -16.08 -14.74 -2.51
C VAL A 227 -15.31 -15.26 -1.30
#